data_392b8dc40f73c9a801328e0760b667f7
#
_entry.id   392b8dc40f73c9a801328e0760b667f7
#
_cell.length_a   1.000
_cell.length_b   1.000
_cell.length_c   1.000
_cell.angle_alpha   90.00
_cell.angle_beta   90.00
_cell.angle_gamma   90.00
#
_symmetry.space_group_name_H-M   'P 1'
#
loop_
_entity.id
_entity.type
_entity.pdbx_description
1 polymer ?
#
loop_
_entity_poly.entity_id
_entity_poly.type
_entity_poly.pdbx_seq_one_letter_code
_entity_poly.pdbx_strand_id
1 'polypeptide(L)'
;MYSVSAQKYTDIYINDANKVGLSWLNDINHNQYENAYNLLAKEVKEKYPHEAWITLINELMLEFGNLESRTVTQRNFQSQVEGMEDGFYVFIEYSSQYENTKEHIEYLLLKQNDKAKWEIFDYNYEFKNKKEE
;
A
#
# COMPACT_ATOMS: atom_id res chain seq x y z
N MET A 1 17.92 3.07 -21.77
CA MET A 1 17.38 1.71 -21.97
C MET A 1 18.01 0.76 -20.96
N TYR A 2 17.16 -0.02 -20.28
CA TYR A 2 17.65 -1.01 -19.31
C TYR A 2 18.20 -2.23 -20.02
N SER A 3 19.26 -2.82 -19.46
CA SER A 3 19.72 -4.12 -19.90
C SER A 3 18.69 -5.19 -19.47
N VAL A 4 18.77 -6.37 -20.06
CA VAL A 4 17.88 -7.49 -19.70
C VAL A 4 18.03 -7.81 -18.20
N SER A 5 19.26 -7.74 -17.66
CA SER A 5 19.53 -7.98 -16.23
C SER A 5 18.85 -6.94 -15.34
N ALA A 6 18.90 -5.65 -15.72
CA ALA A 6 18.26 -4.59 -14.95
C ALA A 6 16.75 -4.75 -14.92
N GLN A 7 16.13 -5.13 -16.04
CA GLN A 7 14.70 -5.39 -16.11
C GLN A 7 14.30 -6.56 -15.20
N LYS A 8 15.12 -7.61 -15.17
CA LYS A 8 14.86 -8.77 -14.33
C LYS A 8 14.86 -8.41 -12.85
N TYR A 9 15.81 -7.60 -12.40
CA TYR A 9 15.87 -7.15 -11.00
C TYR A 9 14.66 -6.25 -10.68
N THR A 10 14.29 -5.38 -11.59
CA THR A 10 13.12 -4.51 -11.42
C THR A 10 11.85 -5.35 -11.24
N ASP A 11 11.67 -6.39 -12.06
CA ASP A 11 10.52 -7.28 -11.95
C ASP A 11 10.49 -8.01 -10.61
N ILE A 12 11.65 -8.46 -10.13
CA ILE A 12 11.75 -9.12 -8.82
C ILE A 12 11.34 -8.15 -7.71
N TYR A 13 11.82 -6.91 -7.75
CA TYR A 13 11.48 -5.89 -6.75
C TYR A 13 9.98 -5.60 -6.77
N ILE A 14 9.39 -5.44 -7.94
CA ILE A 14 7.95 -5.20 -8.07
C ILE A 14 7.16 -6.37 -7.50
N ASN A 15 7.53 -7.60 -7.83
CA ASN A 15 6.84 -8.78 -7.35
C ASN A 15 6.95 -8.93 -5.84
N ASP A 16 8.13 -8.71 -5.27
CA ASP A 16 8.35 -8.79 -3.83
C ASP A 16 7.56 -7.70 -3.10
N ALA A 17 7.59 -6.48 -3.61
CA ALA A 17 6.83 -5.37 -3.02
C ALA A 17 5.33 -5.64 -3.09
N ASN A 18 4.85 -6.19 -4.21
CA ASN A 18 3.43 -6.51 -4.36
C ASN A 18 2.97 -7.57 -3.36
N LYS A 19 3.81 -8.56 -3.05
CA LYS A 19 3.49 -9.56 -2.03
C LYS A 19 3.30 -8.91 -0.66
N VAL A 20 4.19 -8.00 -0.31
CA VAL A 20 4.09 -7.25 0.96
C VAL A 20 2.85 -6.37 0.94
N GLY A 21 2.60 -5.66 -0.15
CA GLY A 21 1.44 -4.79 -0.30
C GLY A 21 0.12 -5.53 -0.15
N LEU A 22 -0.02 -6.68 -0.81
CA LEU A 22 -1.24 -7.50 -0.72
C LEU A 22 -1.41 -8.06 0.69
N SER A 23 -0.33 -8.49 1.32
CA SER A 23 -0.37 -8.97 2.71
C SER A 23 -0.81 -7.87 3.66
N TRP A 24 -0.29 -6.65 3.48
CA TRP A 24 -0.66 -5.51 4.31
C TRP A 24 -2.14 -5.13 4.13
N LEU A 25 -2.60 -5.07 2.87
CA LEU A 25 -4.00 -4.78 2.59
C LEU A 25 -4.91 -5.86 3.19
N ASN A 26 -4.50 -7.11 3.10
CA ASN A 26 -5.23 -8.22 3.71
C ASN A 26 -5.31 -8.04 5.23
N ASP A 27 -4.23 -7.62 5.86
CA ASP A 27 -4.20 -7.36 7.30
C ASP A 27 -5.21 -6.28 7.70
N ILE A 28 -5.24 -5.14 7.01
CA ILE A 28 -6.19 -4.08 7.35
C ILE A 28 -7.64 -4.49 7.05
N ASN A 29 -7.84 -5.32 6.04
CA ASN A 29 -9.19 -5.79 5.70
C ASN A 29 -9.72 -6.85 6.67
N HIS A 30 -8.84 -7.46 7.47
CA HIS A 30 -9.20 -8.50 8.44
C HIS A 30 -8.91 -8.09 9.88
N ASN A 31 -8.83 -6.79 10.14
CA ASN A 31 -8.63 -6.22 11.47
C ASN A 31 -7.32 -6.62 12.15
N GLN A 32 -6.30 -7.01 11.37
CA GLN A 32 -4.96 -7.32 11.87
C GLN A 32 -4.12 -6.05 11.88
N TYR A 33 -4.56 -5.05 12.65
CA TYR A 33 -3.98 -3.71 12.61
C TYR A 33 -2.57 -3.64 13.22
N GLU A 34 -2.29 -4.48 14.21
CA GLU A 34 -0.94 -4.55 14.80
C GLU A 34 0.08 -5.03 13.77
N ASN A 35 -0.26 -6.09 13.04
CA ASN A 35 0.60 -6.60 11.97
C ASN A 35 0.81 -5.54 10.90
N ALA A 36 -0.25 -4.85 10.52
CA ALA A 36 -0.19 -3.79 9.51
C ALA A 36 0.68 -2.63 9.99
N TYR A 37 0.54 -2.22 11.25
CA TYR A 37 1.36 -1.15 11.82
C TYR A 37 2.85 -1.51 11.78
N ASN A 38 3.18 -2.75 12.10
CA ASN A 38 4.57 -3.21 12.10
C ASN A 38 5.23 -3.17 10.72
N LEU A 39 4.43 -3.25 9.65
CA LEU A 39 4.93 -3.16 8.28
C LEU A 39 5.06 -1.73 7.76
N LEU A 40 4.65 -0.73 8.51
CA LEU A 40 4.81 0.66 8.11
C LEU A 40 6.29 1.06 8.19
N ALA A 41 6.72 1.88 7.25
CA ALA A 41 8.06 2.45 7.29
C ALA A 41 8.22 3.32 8.53
N LYS A 42 9.46 3.45 9.02
CA LYS A 42 9.72 4.22 10.25
C LYS A 42 9.25 5.67 10.11
N GLU A 43 9.36 6.25 8.92
CA GLU A 43 8.92 7.62 8.64
C GLU A 43 7.42 7.78 8.92
N VAL A 44 6.64 6.76 8.59
CA VAL A 44 5.18 6.75 8.85
C VAL A 44 4.91 6.60 10.34
N LYS A 45 5.63 5.70 11.01
CA LYS A 45 5.48 5.48 12.45
C LYS A 45 5.85 6.72 13.27
N GLU A 46 6.84 7.47 12.81
CA GLU A 46 7.23 8.73 13.46
C GLU A 46 6.12 9.78 13.33
N LYS A 47 5.42 9.78 12.20
CA LYS A 47 4.36 10.74 11.92
C LYS A 47 3.04 10.38 12.60
N TYR A 48 2.75 9.09 12.74
CA TYR A 48 1.49 8.59 13.29
C TYR A 48 1.78 7.67 14.48
N PRO A 49 1.55 8.13 15.72
CA PRO A 49 1.69 7.26 16.89
C PRO A 49 0.79 6.03 16.79
N HIS A 50 1.24 4.93 17.36
CA HIS A 50 0.60 3.62 17.27
C HIS A 50 -0.91 3.68 17.51
N GLU A 51 -1.34 4.21 18.67
CA GLU A 51 -2.77 4.21 19.01
C GLU A 51 -3.60 5.08 18.06
N ALA A 52 -3.06 6.21 17.65
CA ALA A 52 -3.74 7.10 16.71
C ALA A 52 -3.92 6.42 15.35
N TRP A 53 -2.89 5.71 14.88
CA TRP A 53 -2.96 5.01 13.61
C TRP A 53 -3.97 3.86 13.66
N ILE A 54 -3.96 3.06 14.74
CA ILE A 54 -4.89 1.95 14.92
C ILE A 54 -6.34 2.46 14.89
N THR A 55 -6.63 3.55 15.60
CA THR A 55 -7.96 4.15 15.63
C THR A 55 -8.37 4.62 14.23
N LEU A 56 -7.47 5.31 13.54
CA LEU A 56 -7.75 5.85 12.21
C LEU A 56 -8.06 4.75 11.19
N ILE A 57 -7.22 3.70 11.16
CA ILE A 57 -7.41 2.62 10.18
C ILE A 57 -8.68 1.81 10.48
N ASN A 58 -9.00 1.62 11.75
CA ASN A 58 -10.21 0.92 12.15
C ASN A 58 -11.46 1.68 11.69
N GLU A 59 -11.49 3.00 11.89
CA GLU A 59 -12.60 3.83 11.44
C GLU A 59 -12.75 3.78 9.92
N LEU A 60 -11.61 3.82 9.21
CA LEU A 60 -11.60 3.76 7.76
C LEU A 60 -12.17 2.43 7.24
N MET A 61 -11.76 1.34 7.85
CA MET A 61 -12.25 0.01 7.45
C MET A 61 -13.74 -0.16 7.76
N LEU A 62 -14.23 0.44 8.84
CA LEU A 62 -15.66 0.43 9.13
C LEU A 62 -16.44 1.21 8.07
N GLU A 63 -15.90 2.32 7.59
CA GLU A 63 -16.52 3.11 6.52
C GLU A 63 -16.58 2.32 5.21
N PHE A 64 -15.50 1.62 4.85
CA PHE A 64 -15.45 0.84 3.61
C PHE A 64 -16.36 -0.39 3.68
N GLY A 65 -16.45 -1.03 4.82
CA GLY A 65 -17.13 -2.32 4.97
C GLY A 65 -16.24 -3.47 4.52
N ASN A 66 -16.83 -4.61 4.26
CA ASN A 66 -16.09 -5.81 3.85
C ASN A 66 -15.56 -5.68 2.43
N LEU A 67 -14.34 -6.16 2.22
CA LEU A 67 -13.76 -6.24 0.88
C LEU A 67 -14.47 -7.34 0.09
N GLU A 68 -14.90 -7.02 -1.11
CA GLU A 68 -15.54 -7.97 -2.03
C GLU A 68 -14.58 -8.47 -3.10
N SER A 69 -13.75 -7.59 -3.66
CA SER A 69 -12.76 -7.98 -4.66
C SER A 69 -11.66 -6.92 -4.79
N ARG A 70 -10.54 -7.32 -5.32
CA ARG A 70 -9.39 -6.43 -5.58
C ARG A 70 -8.58 -6.93 -6.75
N THR A 71 -8.20 -6.02 -7.64
CA THR A 71 -7.37 -6.30 -8.81
C THR A 71 -6.26 -5.29 -8.90
N VAL A 72 -5.02 -5.74 -9.15
CA VAL A 72 -3.89 -4.84 -9.42
C VAL A 72 -4.09 -4.24 -10.81
N THR A 73 -4.04 -2.91 -10.90
CA THR A 73 -4.22 -2.20 -12.17
C THR A 73 -2.95 -1.54 -12.67
N GLN A 74 -1.99 -1.25 -11.78
CA GLN A 74 -0.73 -0.61 -12.17
C GLN A 74 0.35 -0.94 -11.16
N ARG A 75 1.59 -1.15 -11.64
CA ARG A 75 2.77 -1.38 -10.81
C ARG A 75 3.96 -0.73 -11.50
N ASN A 76 4.76 0.01 -10.75
CA ASN A 76 6.02 0.50 -11.31
C ASN A 76 7.08 0.67 -10.23
N PHE A 77 8.33 0.58 -10.65
CA PHE A 77 9.51 0.71 -9.81
C PHE A 77 10.16 2.07 -10.08
N GLN A 78 10.63 2.73 -9.03
CA GLN A 78 11.35 3.98 -9.14
C GLN A 78 12.53 3.98 -8.15
N SER A 79 13.70 4.44 -8.61
CA SER A 79 14.88 4.56 -7.73
C SER A 79 15.13 5.99 -7.28
N GLN A 80 14.50 6.96 -7.94
CA GLN A 80 14.61 8.37 -7.58
C GLN A 80 13.24 9.00 -7.74
N VAL A 81 12.69 9.49 -6.63
CA VAL A 81 11.39 10.17 -6.63
C VAL A 81 11.63 11.61 -6.18
N GLU A 82 11.18 12.56 -6.98
CA GLU A 82 11.35 13.97 -6.66
C GLU A 82 10.74 14.29 -5.30
N GLY A 83 11.51 14.98 -4.45
CA GLY A 83 11.06 15.36 -3.12
C GLY A 83 11.21 14.29 -2.06
N MET A 84 11.76 13.13 -2.40
CA MET A 84 11.97 12.00 -1.48
C MET A 84 13.45 11.62 -1.44
N GLU A 85 13.85 10.92 -0.36
CA GLU A 85 15.20 10.37 -0.27
C GLU A 85 15.44 9.38 -1.41
N ASP A 86 16.69 9.30 -1.89
CA ASP A 86 17.08 8.27 -2.83
C ASP A 86 16.87 6.90 -2.20
N GLY A 87 16.41 5.96 -3.00
CA GLY A 87 16.15 4.62 -2.54
C GLY A 87 15.28 3.88 -3.55
N PHE A 88 14.85 2.69 -3.19
CA PHE A 88 14.01 1.88 -4.06
C PHE A 88 12.57 1.97 -3.59
N TYR A 89 11.69 2.32 -4.53
CA TYR A 89 10.27 2.48 -4.29
C TYR A 89 9.48 1.69 -5.32
N VAL A 90 8.35 1.15 -4.90
CA VAL A 90 7.38 0.53 -5.81
C VAL A 90 6.03 1.15 -5.55
N PHE A 91 5.42 1.65 -6.61
CA PHE A 91 4.05 2.19 -6.59
C PHE A 91 3.11 1.14 -7.15
N ILE A 92 1.99 0.89 -6.45
CA ILE A 92 0.99 -0.08 -6.88
C ILE A 92 -0.40 0.52 -6.77
N GLU A 93 -1.18 0.37 -7.82
CA GLU A 93 -2.58 0.80 -7.83
C GLU A 93 -3.48 -0.42 -7.90
N TYR A 94 -4.55 -0.37 -7.14
CA TYR A 94 -5.55 -1.45 -7.09
C TYR A 94 -6.94 -0.89 -7.37
N SER A 95 -7.73 -1.63 -8.16
CA SER A 95 -9.17 -1.42 -8.24
C SER A 95 -9.81 -2.36 -7.23
N SER A 96 -10.52 -1.80 -6.27
CA SER A 96 -11.10 -2.56 -5.16
C SER A 96 -12.61 -2.38 -5.14
N GLN A 97 -13.32 -3.38 -4.65
CA GLN A 97 -14.75 -3.29 -4.39
C GLN A 97 -14.98 -3.62 -2.93
N TYR A 98 -15.63 -2.69 -2.25
CA TYR A 98 -16.01 -2.84 -0.84
C TYR A 98 -17.51 -2.77 -0.71
N GLU A 99 -18.00 -3.26 0.39
CA GLU A 99 -19.43 -3.34 0.67
C GLU A 99 -20.14 -1.98 0.59
N ASN A 100 -19.49 -0.93 1.10
CA ASN A 100 -20.10 0.40 1.26
C ASN A 100 -19.64 1.44 0.25
N THR A 101 -18.70 1.10 -0.60
CA THR A 101 -18.10 2.07 -1.54
C THR A 101 -18.20 1.58 -2.98
N LYS A 102 -18.06 2.51 -3.93
CA LYS A 102 -18.01 2.19 -5.36
C LYS A 102 -16.91 3.01 -6.01
N GLU A 103 -16.44 2.55 -7.16
CA GLU A 103 -15.34 3.20 -7.89
C GLU A 103 -14.13 3.40 -6.96
N HIS A 104 -13.82 2.35 -6.20
CA HIS A 104 -12.80 2.42 -5.18
C HIS A 104 -11.44 2.09 -5.75
N ILE A 105 -10.49 3.00 -5.58
CA ILE A 105 -9.10 2.81 -6.00
C ILE A 105 -8.23 2.96 -4.77
N GLU A 106 -7.26 2.06 -4.63
CA GLU A 106 -6.29 2.12 -3.54
C GLU A 106 -4.89 2.23 -4.12
N TYR A 107 -4.06 3.04 -3.49
CA TYR A 107 -2.67 3.28 -3.92
C TYR A 107 -1.73 2.95 -2.78
N LEU A 108 -0.70 2.16 -3.07
CA LEU A 108 0.38 1.91 -2.13
C LEU A 108 1.69 2.41 -2.70
N LEU A 109 2.48 3.04 -1.87
CA LEU A 109 3.88 3.31 -2.14
C LEU A 109 4.69 2.52 -1.12
N LEU A 110 5.54 1.61 -1.60
CA LEU A 110 6.39 0.81 -0.75
C LEU A 110 7.84 1.28 -0.92
N LYS A 111 8.59 1.22 0.17
CA LYS A 111 10.00 1.60 0.20
C LYS A 111 10.81 0.44 0.75
N GLN A 112 11.96 0.16 0.14
CA GLN A 112 12.88 -0.86 0.64
C GLN A 112 13.73 -0.25 1.75
N ASN A 113 13.84 -0.95 2.88
CA ASN A 113 14.64 -0.50 4.02
C ASN A 113 16.09 -0.99 3.91
N ASP A 114 16.91 -0.67 4.91
CA ASP A 114 18.34 -1.00 4.95
C ASP A 114 18.62 -2.50 4.92
N LYS A 115 17.63 -3.32 5.26
CA LYS A 115 17.75 -4.78 5.26
C LYS A 115 17.15 -5.42 4.03
N ALA A 116 16.91 -4.61 2.98
CA ALA A 116 16.30 -5.03 1.73
C ALA A 116 14.88 -5.60 1.90
N LYS A 117 14.17 -5.12 2.92
CA LYS A 117 12.76 -5.48 3.15
C LYS A 117 11.86 -4.35 2.70
N TRP A 118 10.72 -4.70 2.11
CA TRP A 118 9.72 -3.72 1.67
C TRP A 118 8.81 -3.35 2.81
N GLU A 119 8.56 -2.05 2.95
CA GLU A 119 7.69 -1.49 3.99
C GLU A 119 6.70 -0.53 3.36
N ILE A 120 5.56 -0.34 4.03
CA ILE A 120 4.53 0.57 3.54
C ILE A 120 4.95 2.00 3.87
N PHE A 121 5.15 2.80 2.83
CA PHE A 121 5.55 4.20 2.96
C PHE A 121 4.36 5.14 2.84
N ASP A 122 3.36 4.79 2.03
CA ASP A 122 2.16 5.61 1.88
C ASP A 122 0.99 4.75 1.43
N TYR A 123 -0.20 5.09 1.90
CA TYR A 123 -1.45 4.46 1.52
C TYR A 123 -2.47 5.56 1.26
N ASN A 124 -3.02 5.58 0.05
CA ASN A 124 -4.06 6.52 -0.34
C ASN A 124 -5.20 5.80 -1.02
N TYR A 125 -6.33 6.46 -1.11
CA TYR A 125 -7.52 5.87 -1.70
C TYR A 125 -8.44 6.96 -2.26
N GLU A 126 -9.29 6.54 -3.19
CA GLU A 126 -10.37 7.35 -3.73
C GLU A 126 -11.59 6.47 -3.85
N PHE A 127 -12.76 6.97 -3.52
CA PHE A 127 -13.99 6.21 -3.66
C PHE A 127 -15.21 7.12 -3.65
N LYS A 128 -16.34 6.54 -4.06
CA LYS A 128 -17.65 7.15 -3.90
C LYS A 128 -18.46 6.31 -2.94
N ASN A 129 -19.30 6.95 -2.13
CA ASN A 129 -20.18 6.26 -1.21
C ASN A 129 -21.34 5.66 -2.01
N LYS A 130 -21.65 4.38 -1.80
CA LYS A 130 -22.75 3.72 -2.50
C LYS A 130 -24.12 4.38 -2.27
N LYS A 131 -24.28 5.08 -1.16
CA LYS A 131 -25.52 5.77 -0.83
C LYS A 131 -25.66 7.12 -1.52
N GLU A 132 -24.61 7.63 -2.11
CA GLU A 132 -24.60 8.89 -2.85
C GLU A 132 -24.89 8.62 -4.31
N GLU A 133 -26.04 8.98 -4.78
CA GLU A 133 -26.43 8.82 -6.18
C GLU A 133 -27.01 10.08 -6.76
#